data_b03c2b476951a0c08156f37d32a729e2
#
_entry.id   b03c2b476951a0c08156f37d32a729e2
#
_cell.length_a   1.000
_cell.length_b   1.000
_cell.length_c   1.000
_cell.angle_alpha   90.00
_cell.angle_beta   90.00
_cell.angle_gamma   90.00
#
_symmetry.space_group_name_H-M   'P 1'
#
loop_
_entity.id
_entity.type
_entity.pdbx_description
1 polymer ?
#
loop_
_entity_poly.entity_id
_entity_poly.type
_entity_poly.pdbx_seq_one_letter_code
_entity_poly.pdbx_strand_id
1 'polypeptide(L)'
;GVSVGDEDHVRLAVEELGHLHFWKLAIKPGRPLALGQVGPVPFVGLPGNPVAAMVTFLRFARPLILRLGGCNDITPALFRVTADFDYKKKPERREYVRARLARLADGSLVARPFEPSGSGILRSMVEADGLVELPEEMSELRAGSVVDFLPFNEVGS
;
A
#
# COMPACT_ATOMS: atom_id res chain seq x y z
N GLY A 1 -15.31 -4.73 -0.68
CA GLY A 1 -14.01 -5.27 -0.28
C GLY A 1 -14.15 -6.65 0.29
N VAL A 2 -13.13 -7.49 0.17
CA VAL A 2 -13.12 -8.80 0.80
C VAL A 2 -12.89 -8.63 2.30
N SER A 3 -13.71 -9.29 3.12
CA SER A 3 -13.65 -9.26 4.57
C SER A 3 -13.47 -10.69 5.13
N VAL A 4 -13.08 -10.79 6.39
CA VAL A 4 -13.09 -12.07 7.14
C VAL A 4 -14.40 -12.30 7.91
N GLY A 5 -15.43 -11.47 7.65
CA GLY A 5 -16.75 -11.58 8.28
C GLY A 5 -17.63 -12.65 7.64
N ASP A 6 -18.61 -13.16 8.40
CA ASP A 6 -19.52 -14.21 7.97
C ASP A 6 -20.49 -13.77 6.84
N GLU A 7 -20.65 -12.46 6.62
CA GLU A 7 -21.50 -11.88 5.56
C GLU A 7 -20.72 -11.50 4.28
N ASP A 8 -19.55 -12.09 4.05
CA ASP A 8 -18.77 -11.82 2.83
C ASP A 8 -19.29 -12.65 1.66
N HIS A 9 -20.34 -12.14 0.99
CA HIS A 9 -20.94 -12.78 -0.19
C HIS A 9 -19.97 -12.95 -1.35
N VAL A 10 -18.94 -12.09 -1.46
CA VAL A 10 -17.89 -12.22 -2.48
C VAL A 10 -17.05 -13.47 -2.22
N ARG A 11 -16.71 -13.70 -0.96
CA ARG A 11 -16.00 -14.92 -0.54
C ARG A 11 -16.77 -16.16 -0.93
N LEU A 12 -18.04 -16.25 -0.54
CA LEU A 12 -18.89 -17.40 -0.83
C LEU A 12 -19.01 -17.67 -2.33
N ALA A 13 -19.23 -16.61 -3.13
CA ALA A 13 -19.32 -16.73 -4.58
C ALA A 13 -18.03 -17.23 -5.23
N VAL A 14 -16.87 -16.75 -4.77
CA VAL A 14 -15.58 -17.19 -5.31
C VAL A 14 -15.25 -18.62 -4.89
N GLU A 15 -15.56 -19.00 -3.66
CA GLU A 15 -15.37 -20.38 -3.16
C GLU A 15 -16.27 -21.39 -3.89
N GLU A 16 -17.48 -20.98 -4.32
CA GLU A 16 -18.38 -21.82 -5.12
C GLU A 16 -17.87 -22.01 -6.57
N LEU A 17 -17.30 -20.96 -7.17
CA LEU A 17 -16.89 -20.94 -8.57
C LEU A 17 -15.42 -21.32 -8.80
N GLY A 18 -14.62 -21.40 -7.74
CA GLY A 18 -13.18 -21.63 -7.84
C GLY A 18 -12.51 -21.85 -6.49
N HIS A 19 -11.33 -21.31 -6.34
CA HIS A 19 -10.52 -21.44 -5.13
C HIS A 19 -10.14 -20.08 -4.57
N LEU A 20 -10.23 -19.92 -3.24
CA LEU A 20 -9.89 -18.70 -2.54
C LEU A 20 -8.98 -19.01 -1.34
N HIS A 21 -7.95 -18.20 -1.19
CA HIS A 21 -7.04 -18.22 -0.05
C HIS A 21 -6.97 -16.85 0.59
N PHE A 22 -7.00 -16.79 1.91
CA PHE A 22 -6.82 -15.56 2.65
C PHE A 22 -5.43 -15.51 3.30
N TRP A 23 -4.78 -14.35 3.19
CA TRP A 23 -3.52 -14.08 3.86
C TRP A 23 -3.64 -12.88 4.79
N LYS A 24 -2.94 -12.99 5.91
CA LYS A 24 -2.67 -11.86 6.79
C LYS A 24 -1.26 -11.36 6.47
N LEU A 25 -1.19 -10.34 5.64
CA LEU A 25 0.08 -9.72 5.27
C LEU A 25 0.72 -9.01 6.46
N ALA A 26 2.04 -9.06 6.55
CA ALA A 26 2.82 -8.30 7.55
C ALA A 26 3.01 -6.84 7.09
N ILE A 27 1.91 -6.16 6.75
CA ILE A 27 1.90 -4.76 6.31
C ILE A 27 0.87 -3.92 7.08
N LYS A 28 1.03 -2.60 7.03
CA LYS A 28 0.07 -1.62 7.55
C LYS A 28 0.09 -0.34 6.70
N PRO A 29 -1.08 0.14 6.21
CA PRO A 29 -2.38 -0.53 6.19
C PRO A 29 -2.42 -1.66 5.16
N GLY A 30 -3.44 -2.54 5.23
CA GLY A 30 -3.65 -3.55 4.20
C GLY A 30 -3.36 -4.99 4.63
N ARG A 31 -3.55 -5.31 5.91
CA ARG A 31 -3.27 -6.65 6.45
C ARG A 31 -4.04 -7.79 5.77
N PRO A 32 -5.36 -7.71 5.51
CA PRO A 32 -6.08 -8.77 4.80
C PRO A 32 -5.87 -8.67 3.29
N LEU A 33 -5.60 -9.81 2.66
CA LEU A 33 -5.56 -9.98 1.21
C LEU A 33 -6.18 -11.34 0.89
N ALA A 34 -7.03 -11.39 -0.12
CA ALA A 34 -7.54 -12.64 -0.67
C ALA A 34 -6.99 -12.82 -2.08
N LEU A 35 -6.40 -13.97 -2.34
CA LEU A 35 -5.99 -14.39 -3.68
C LEU A 35 -6.71 -15.68 -4.03
N GLY A 36 -7.14 -15.81 -5.28
CA GLY A 36 -7.87 -16.96 -5.72
C GLY A 36 -7.87 -17.11 -7.23
N GLN A 37 -8.70 -18.03 -7.69
CA GLN A 37 -8.86 -18.30 -9.11
C GLN A 37 -10.27 -18.80 -9.37
N VAL A 38 -10.90 -18.26 -10.42
CA VAL A 38 -12.19 -18.71 -10.94
C VAL A 38 -11.96 -19.19 -12.38
N GLY A 39 -12.00 -20.49 -12.59
CA GLY A 39 -11.56 -21.07 -13.86
C GLY A 39 -10.12 -20.68 -14.16
N PRO A 40 -9.79 -20.11 -15.34
CA PRO A 40 -8.45 -19.63 -15.68
C PRO A 40 -8.17 -18.20 -15.17
N VAL A 41 -9.12 -17.52 -14.56
CA VAL A 41 -9.04 -16.10 -14.21
C VAL A 41 -8.55 -15.91 -12.78
N PRO A 42 -7.42 -15.22 -12.56
CA PRO A 42 -6.96 -14.86 -11.22
C PRO A 42 -7.94 -13.91 -10.52
N PHE A 43 -8.14 -14.11 -9.24
CA PHE A 43 -8.94 -13.25 -8.38
C PHE A 43 -8.07 -12.61 -7.30
N VAL A 44 -8.23 -11.30 -7.12
CA VAL A 44 -7.57 -10.54 -6.04
C VAL A 44 -8.62 -9.76 -5.27
N GLY A 45 -8.84 -10.14 -4.02
CA GLY A 45 -9.74 -9.44 -3.11
C GLY A 45 -9.01 -8.44 -2.25
N LEU A 46 -9.29 -7.15 -2.46
CA LEU A 46 -8.67 -6.06 -1.72
C LEU A 46 -9.46 -5.71 -0.45
N PRO A 47 -8.81 -5.15 0.59
CA PRO A 47 -9.49 -4.69 1.81
C PRO A 47 -10.57 -3.66 1.53
N GLY A 48 -11.61 -3.59 2.40
CA GLY A 48 -12.67 -2.57 2.29
C GLY A 48 -12.23 -1.16 2.68
N ASN A 49 -11.19 -1.00 3.49
CA ASN A 49 -10.63 0.31 3.82
C ASN A 49 -9.91 0.90 2.59
N PRO A 50 -10.24 2.12 2.12
CA PRO A 50 -9.71 2.69 0.87
C PRO A 50 -8.18 2.81 0.85
N VAL A 51 -7.57 3.22 1.96
CA VAL A 51 -6.10 3.35 2.05
C VAL A 51 -5.43 1.98 2.02
N ALA A 52 -6.01 1.01 2.71
CA ALA A 52 -5.53 -0.37 2.69
C ALA A 52 -5.67 -0.98 1.29
N ALA A 53 -6.81 -0.74 0.63
CA ALA A 53 -7.05 -1.19 -0.74
C ALA A 53 -6.02 -0.61 -1.71
N MET A 54 -5.73 0.69 -1.61
CA MET A 54 -4.73 1.34 -2.45
C MET A 54 -3.33 0.74 -2.22
N VAL A 55 -2.88 0.61 -0.98
CA VAL A 55 -1.57 0.03 -0.67
C VAL A 55 -1.47 -1.41 -1.18
N THR A 56 -2.48 -2.24 -0.91
CA THR A 56 -2.51 -3.63 -1.40
C THR A 56 -2.62 -3.70 -2.93
N PHE A 57 -3.36 -2.81 -3.56
CA PHE A 57 -3.36 -2.71 -5.02
C PHE A 57 -1.97 -2.42 -5.57
N LEU A 58 -1.31 -1.37 -5.09
CA LEU A 58 0.00 -0.93 -5.59
C LEU A 58 1.08 -2.00 -5.40
N ARG A 59 1.06 -2.73 -4.28
CA ARG A 59 2.13 -3.66 -3.90
C ARG A 59 1.87 -5.10 -4.32
N PHE A 60 0.62 -5.49 -4.61
CA PHE A 60 0.27 -6.88 -4.92
C PHE A 60 -0.56 -7.01 -6.20
N ALA A 61 -1.71 -6.31 -6.31
CA ALA A 61 -2.58 -6.49 -7.47
C ALA A 61 -1.98 -5.91 -8.76
N ARG A 62 -1.42 -4.70 -8.71
CA ARG A 62 -0.79 -4.06 -9.88
C ARG A 62 0.36 -4.90 -10.47
N PRO A 63 1.35 -5.37 -9.68
CA PRO A 63 2.40 -6.24 -10.21
C PRO A 63 1.85 -7.50 -10.89
N LEU A 64 0.80 -8.11 -10.31
CA LEU A 64 0.14 -9.26 -10.92
C LEU A 64 -0.50 -8.91 -12.27
N ILE A 65 -1.25 -7.80 -12.33
CA ILE A 65 -1.89 -7.33 -13.56
C ILE A 65 -0.85 -7.05 -14.65
N LEU A 66 0.22 -6.36 -14.31
CA LEU A 66 1.31 -6.06 -15.24
C LEU A 66 1.97 -7.35 -15.75
N ARG A 67 2.20 -8.32 -14.86
CA ARG A 67 2.78 -9.60 -15.24
C ARG A 67 1.88 -10.40 -16.16
N LEU A 68 0.58 -10.44 -15.89
CA LEU A 68 -0.42 -11.07 -16.75
C LEU A 68 -0.54 -10.36 -18.11
N GLY A 69 -0.31 -9.05 -18.17
CA GLY A 69 -0.24 -8.25 -19.38
C GLY A 69 1.07 -8.40 -20.16
N GLY A 70 2.00 -9.24 -19.69
CA GLY A 70 3.29 -9.49 -20.38
C GLY A 70 4.41 -8.50 -20.01
N CYS A 71 4.20 -7.62 -19.05
CA CYS A 71 5.25 -6.70 -18.58
C CYS A 71 6.31 -7.47 -17.78
N ASN A 72 7.59 -7.20 -18.06
CA ASN A 72 8.71 -7.80 -17.32
C ASN A 72 9.12 -6.94 -16.12
N ASP A 73 9.03 -5.62 -16.24
CA ASP A 73 9.29 -4.70 -15.15
C ASP A 73 7.98 -4.38 -14.42
N ILE A 74 7.79 -5.07 -13.30
CA ILE A 74 6.58 -4.97 -12.47
C ILE A 74 6.83 -4.24 -11.15
N THR A 75 8.09 -3.91 -10.86
CA THR A 75 8.48 -3.27 -9.61
C THR A 75 8.32 -1.76 -9.72
N PRO A 76 7.53 -1.11 -8.87
CA PRO A 76 7.41 0.34 -8.91
C PRO A 76 8.74 1.00 -8.52
N ALA A 77 9.08 2.10 -9.20
CA ALA A 77 10.25 2.90 -8.86
C ALA A 77 10.10 3.52 -7.47
N LEU A 78 11.14 3.39 -6.65
CA LEU A 78 11.23 4.03 -5.34
C LEU A 78 12.27 5.15 -5.40
N PHE A 79 11.94 6.28 -4.79
CA PHE A 79 12.83 7.43 -4.70
C PHE A 79 13.34 7.58 -3.26
N ARG A 80 14.61 7.97 -3.13
CA ARG A 80 15.20 8.26 -1.82
C ARG A 80 14.89 9.70 -1.44
N VAL A 81 14.19 9.89 -0.33
CA VAL A 81 13.84 11.22 0.21
C VAL A 81 14.16 11.29 1.70
N THR A 82 14.34 12.51 2.22
CA THR A 82 14.54 12.71 3.65
C THR A 82 13.19 12.79 4.38
N ALA A 83 13.02 12.06 5.46
CA ALA A 83 11.85 12.17 6.30
C ALA A 83 11.92 13.45 7.17
N ASP A 84 10.89 14.29 7.12
CA ASP A 84 10.72 15.47 7.98
C ASP A 84 9.73 15.18 9.11
N PHE A 85 9.92 14.00 9.77
CA PHE A 85 9.08 13.56 10.87
C PHE A 85 9.71 12.39 11.64
N ASP A 86 9.32 12.26 12.89
CA ASP A 86 9.59 11.08 13.71
C ASP A 86 8.40 10.11 13.63
N TYR A 87 8.70 8.81 13.62
CA TYR A 87 7.65 7.79 13.58
C TYR A 87 8.06 6.56 14.38
N LYS A 88 7.15 6.06 15.22
CA LYS A 88 7.32 4.79 15.94
C LYS A 88 6.38 3.74 15.39
N LYS A 89 6.91 2.56 15.12
CA LYS A 89 6.14 1.42 14.61
C LYS A 89 6.50 0.14 15.35
N LYS A 90 5.60 -0.83 15.26
CA LYS A 90 5.93 -2.20 15.70
C LYS A 90 6.86 -2.83 14.67
N PRO A 91 7.93 -3.52 15.08
CA PRO A 91 8.74 -4.33 14.17
C PRO A 91 7.91 -5.47 13.56
N GLU A 92 8.51 -6.26 12.71
CA GLU A 92 7.93 -7.44 12.03
C GLU A 92 6.82 -7.14 11.02
N ARG A 93 6.59 -5.87 10.68
CA ARG A 93 5.66 -5.49 9.62
C ARG A 93 6.18 -4.27 8.88
N ARG A 94 5.95 -4.23 7.57
CA ARG A 94 6.19 -3.06 6.74
C ARG A 94 5.06 -2.06 6.90
N GLU A 95 5.39 -0.78 7.09
CA GLU A 95 4.37 0.27 7.17
C GLU A 95 4.50 1.26 6.01
N TYR A 96 3.36 1.68 5.50
CA TYR A 96 3.25 2.65 4.42
C TYR A 96 2.58 3.91 4.96
N VAL A 97 3.35 5.00 5.03
CA VAL A 97 2.91 6.29 5.56
C VAL A 97 2.64 7.23 4.40
N ARG A 98 1.40 7.70 4.28
CA ARG A 98 1.04 8.71 3.28
C ARG A 98 1.79 9.99 3.57
N ALA A 99 2.44 10.56 2.56
CA ALA A 99 3.22 11.77 2.72
C ALA A 99 3.11 12.69 1.51
N ARG A 100 3.29 13.98 1.77
CA ARG A 100 3.54 15.01 0.75
C ARG A 100 5.04 15.21 0.61
N LEU A 101 5.45 15.54 -0.60
CA LEU A 101 6.80 16.02 -0.87
C LEU A 101 6.85 17.54 -0.72
N ALA A 102 7.75 18.03 0.08
CA ALA A 102 8.02 19.44 0.21
C ALA A 102 9.47 19.74 -0.25
N ARG A 103 9.66 20.82 -0.98
CA ARG A 103 10.98 21.29 -1.37
C ARG A 103 11.48 22.30 -0.34
N LEU A 104 12.66 22.06 0.21
CA LEU A 104 13.32 23.00 1.11
C LEU A 104 14.03 24.12 0.33
N ALA A 105 14.47 25.15 1.06
CA ALA A 105 15.15 26.32 0.47
C ALA A 105 16.47 25.96 -0.25
N ASP A 106 17.15 24.89 0.17
CA ASP A 106 18.36 24.35 -0.45
C ASP A 106 18.07 23.46 -1.68
N GLY A 107 16.80 23.31 -2.05
CA GLY A 107 16.36 22.50 -3.19
C GLY A 107 16.14 21.01 -2.87
N SER A 108 16.48 20.52 -1.68
CA SER A 108 16.26 19.14 -1.27
C SER A 108 14.76 18.82 -1.12
N LEU A 109 14.39 17.54 -1.32
CA LEU A 109 13.04 17.06 -1.14
C LEU A 109 12.91 16.33 0.21
N VAL A 110 11.88 16.68 0.96
CA VAL A 110 11.52 16.03 2.21
C VAL A 110 10.11 15.47 2.14
N ALA A 111 9.89 14.34 2.81
CA ALA A 111 8.57 13.74 2.97
C ALA A 111 7.95 14.21 4.30
N ARG A 112 6.74 14.75 4.25
CA ARG A 112 5.93 15.15 5.40
C ARG A 112 4.71 14.26 5.50
N PRO A 113 4.47 13.62 6.66
CA PRO A 113 3.36 12.69 6.80
C PRO A 113 2.03 13.44 6.76
N PHE A 114 1.02 12.75 6.25
CA PHE A 114 -0.36 13.16 6.43
C PHE A 114 -0.82 12.75 7.83
N GLU A 115 -1.22 13.71 8.65
CA GLU A 115 -1.82 13.39 9.95
C GLU A 115 -3.19 12.72 9.74
N PRO A 116 -3.44 11.57 10.37
CA PRO A 116 -4.73 10.91 10.29
C PRO A 116 -5.76 11.67 11.12
N SER A 117 -6.55 12.52 10.49
CA SER A 117 -7.71 13.13 11.13
C SER A 117 -8.99 12.58 10.51
N GLY A 118 -9.77 11.82 11.26
CA GLY A 118 -11.16 11.41 11.07
C GLY A 118 -11.66 11.27 9.62
N SER A 119 -12.53 12.16 9.17
CA SER A 119 -13.07 12.25 7.81
C SER A 119 -12.03 12.55 6.70
N GLY A 120 -10.78 12.83 7.09
CA GLY A 120 -9.67 13.11 6.19
C GLY A 120 -9.05 11.90 5.49
N ILE A 121 -9.55 10.67 5.67
CA ILE A 121 -8.93 9.47 5.08
C ILE A 121 -8.92 9.56 3.54
N LEU A 122 -10.05 9.86 2.91
CA LEU A 122 -10.12 10.01 1.45
C LEU A 122 -9.37 11.26 0.97
N ARG A 123 -9.50 12.38 1.70
CA ARG A 123 -8.76 13.60 1.40
C ARG A 123 -7.25 13.36 1.40
N SER A 124 -6.74 12.63 2.37
CA SER A 124 -5.31 12.30 2.45
C SER A 124 -4.81 11.40 1.32
N MET A 125 -5.68 10.64 0.66
CA MET A 125 -5.32 9.88 -0.55
C MET A 125 -5.20 10.78 -1.79
N VAL A 126 -6.02 11.83 -1.87
CA VAL A 126 -5.99 12.79 -2.98
C VAL A 126 -4.84 13.80 -2.82
N GLU A 127 -4.55 14.20 -1.60
CA GLU A 127 -3.58 15.24 -1.31
C GLU A 127 -2.17 14.73 -1.02
N ALA A 128 -1.98 13.43 -0.76
CA ALA A 128 -0.64 12.84 -0.65
C ALA A 128 -0.01 12.66 -2.03
N ASP A 129 1.29 12.89 -2.12
CA ASP A 129 2.06 12.65 -3.34
C ASP A 129 2.51 11.20 -3.46
N GLY A 130 2.49 10.45 -2.34
CA GLY A 130 2.91 9.05 -2.31
C GLY A 130 2.96 8.44 -0.91
N LEU A 131 3.71 7.35 -0.81
CA LEU A 131 3.90 6.56 0.40
C LEU A 131 5.36 6.51 0.80
N VAL A 132 5.68 6.86 2.05
CA VAL A 132 6.94 6.49 2.67
C VAL A 132 6.86 5.03 3.08
N GLU A 133 7.85 4.24 2.68
CA GLU A 133 7.95 2.82 2.99
C GLU A 133 8.91 2.61 4.17
N LEU A 134 8.40 2.02 5.24
CA LEU A 134 9.16 1.73 6.46
C LEU A 134 9.30 0.21 6.59
N PRO A 135 10.54 -0.33 6.46
CA PRO A 135 10.78 -1.77 6.41
C PRO A 135 10.45 -2.50 7.72
N GLU A 136 10.39 -3.82 7.67
CA GLU A 136 9.94 -4.70 8.76
C GLU A 136 10.81 -4.59 10.02
N GLU A 137 12.12 -4.51 9.84
CA GLU A 137 13.11 -4.45 10.92
C GLU A 137 13.13 -3.10 11.65
N MET A 138 12.58 -2.06 11.06
CA MET A 138 12.54 -0.72 11.67
C MET A 138 11.51 -0.68 12.80
N SER A 139 11.89 -0.13 13.94
CA SER A 139 10.99 0.18 15.06
C SER A 139 10.78 1.67 15.27
N GLU A 140 11.76 2.48 14.85
CA GLU A 140 11.73 3.94 14.98
C GLU A 140 12.35 4.58 13.73
N LEU A 141 11.69 5.62 13.22
CA LEU A 141 12.22 6.56 12.23
C LEU A 141 12.46 7.89 12.92
N ARG A 142 13.59 8.53 12.66
CA ARG A 142 13.87 9.89 13.11
C ARG A 142 13.87 10.85 11.94
N ALA A 143 13.40 12.06 12.18
CA ALA A 143 13.51 13.16 11.23
C ALA A 143 14.97 13.32 10.76
N GLY A 144 15.18 13.61 9.48
CA GLY A 144 16.48 13.63 8.85
C GLY A 144 16.96 12.29 8.27
N SER A 145 16.31 11.17 8.59
CA SER A 145 16.62 9.86 8.00
C SER A 145 16.19 9.78 6.54
N VAL A 146 16.98 9.09 5.73
CA VAL A 146 16.64 8.81 4.33
C VAL A 146 15.73 7.57 4.26
N VAL A 147 14.62 7.71 3.55
CA VAL A 147 13.58 6.66 3.40
C VAL A 147 13.25 6.42 1.94
N ASP A 148 12.65 5.27 1.65
CA ASP A 148 12.10 4.96 0.35
C ASP A 148 10.71 5.59 0.21
N PHE A 149 10.46 6.22 -0.93
CA PHE A 149 9.20 6.89 -1.26
C PHE A 149 8.64 6.32 -2.57
N LEU A 150 7.41 5.86 -2.51
CA LEU A 150 6.63 5.39 -3.66
C LEU A 150 5.68 6.51 -4.11
N PRO A 151 5.96 7.24 -5.19
CA PRO A 151 5.08 8.29 -5.68
C PRO A 151 3.85 7.71 -6.38
N PHE A 152 2.71 8.40 -6.25
CA PHE A 152 1.46 7.95 -6.88
C PHE A 152 1.41 8.19 -8.39
N ASN A 153 2.08 9.22 -8.89
CA ASN A 153 2.13 9.57 -10.32
C ASN A 153 2.95 8.57 -11.16
N GLU A 154 3.92 7.90 -10.57
CA GLU A 154 4.71 6.85 -11.25
C GLU A 154 3.96 5.53 -11.41
N VAL A 155 2.80 5.42 -10.77
CA VAL A 155 2.01 4.17 -10.76
C VAL A 155 1.01 4.12 -11.90
N GLY A 156 0.74 5.25 -12.55
CA GLY A 156 -0.24 5.40 -13.63
C GLY A 156 0.36 5.48 -15.04
N SER A 157 1.68 5.39 -15.17
CA SER A 157 2.38 5.43 -16.47
C SER A 157 2.65 4.03 -17.03
#